data_1955078fd3f513a558ad475af19eb0cc
#
_entry.id   1955078fd3f513a558ad475af19eb0cc
#
_cell.length_a   1.000
_cell.length_b   1.000
_cell.length_c   1.000
_cell.angle_alpha   90.00
_cell.angle_beta   90.00
_cell.angle_gamma   90.00
#
_symmetry.space_group_name_H-M   'P 1'
#
loop_
_entity.id
_entity.type
_entity.pdbx_description
1 polymer ?
#
loop_
_entity_poly.entity_id
_entity_poly.type
_entity_poly.pdbx_seq_one_letter_code
_entity_poly.pdbx_strand_id
1 'polypeptide(L)'
;MSWRSDHIWIELIAGSRKPSNFCWAFILFLGSLGFLLVGTYSYLGRNFLTLLSYQQILFFPQGIVMSFYGIAGLFLSSYLWCTISWNVGSGYDRFDIKEGIVCIFRWGFPGKNRRIFLQFLMKDIQSIRIEVKEGIYARPILYMEIRGHGSIPLTRIDENLTLREIEQKAAELAYLLRVPIEIF
;
A
#
# COMPACT_ATOMS: atom_id res chain seq x y z
N MET A 1 -9.80 -4.05 10.08
CA MET A 1 -10.29 -4.39 11.44
C MET A 1 -10.98 -3.16 11.96
N SER A 2 -12.31 -3.20 12.11
CA SER A 2 -13.12 -2.05 12.55
C SER A 2 -13.56 -2.26 14.00
N TRP A 3 -13.47 -1.21 14.80
CA TRP A 3 -14.01 -1.17 16.16
C TRP A 3 -15.16 -0.18 16.18
N ARG A 4 -16.33 -0.62 16.67
CA ARG A 4 -17.57 0.16 16.64
C ARG A 4 -18.14 0.24 18.06
N SER A 5 -18.38 1.45 18.50
CA SER A 5 -19.14 1.79 19.70
C SER A 5 -20.34 2.64 19.28
N ASP A 6 -21.34 2.82 20.14
CA ASP A 6 -22.57 3.58 19.82
C ASP A 6 -22.32 5.02 19.30
N HIS A 7 -21.14 5.57 19.58
CA HIS A 7 -20.81 6.96 19.25
C HIS A 7 -19.50 7.15 18.49
N ILE A 8 -18.68 6.10 18.39
CA ILE A 8 -17.36 6.18 17.76
C ILE A 8 -17.17 4.98 16.85
N TRP A 9 -16.84 5.24 15.59
CA TRP A 9 -16.41 4.22 14.66
C TRP A 9 -14.94 4.45 14.31
N ILE A 10 -14.10 3.45 14.55
CA ILE A 10 -12.68 3.47 14.21
C ILE A 10 -12.41 2.35 13.22
N GLU A 11 -11.89 2.71 12.07
CA GLU A 11 -11.41 1.77 11.06
C GLU A 11 -9.88 1.80 11.02
N LEU A 12 -9.27 0.68 11.38
CA LEU A 12 -7.81 0.53 11.33
C LEU A 12 -7.39 0.14 9.91
N ILE A 13 -6.45 0.89 9.37
CA ILE A 13 -5.89 0.66 8.04
C ILE A 13 -4.54 0.00 8.16
N ALA A 14 -4.43 -1.22 7.62
CA ALA A 14 -3.17 -1.92 7.50
C ALA A 14 -2.31 -1.21 6.45
N GLY A 15 -1.13 -0.77 6.85
CA GLY A 15 -0.16 -0.17 5.95
C GLY A 15 0.62 -1.22 5.14
N SER A 16 1.89 -0.92 4.92
CA SER A 16 2.82 -1.80 4.18
C SER A 16 3.15 -3.11 4.89
N ARG A 17 2.77 -3.31 6.16
CA ARG A 17 3.01 -4.55 6.94
C ARG A 17 2.03 -5.68 6.61
N LYS A 18 1.65 -5.83 5.35
CA LYS A 18 0.87 -6.98 4.90
C LYS A 18 1.80 -8.19 4.72
N PRO A 19 1.37 -9.42 5.08
CA PRO A 19 2.19 -10.63 4.88
C PRO A 19 2.70 -10.79 3.45
N SER A 20 1.87 -10.44 2.47
CA SER A 20 2.24 -10.44 1.05
C SER A 20 3.47 -9.57 0.76
N ASN A 21 3.57 -8.38 1.35
CA ASN A 21 4.71 -7.49 1.14
C ASN A 21 6.01 -8.07 1.72
N PHE A 22 5.94 -8.76 2.86
CA PHE A 22 7.08 -9.48 3.42
C PHE A 22 7.54 -10.61 2.48
N CYS A 23 6.60 -11.40 1.95
CA CYS A 23 6.93 -12.46 0.99
C CYS A 23 7.62 -11.88 -0.25
N TRP A 24 7.08 -10.82 -0.85
CA TRP A 24 7.69 -10.19 -2.01
C TRP A 24 9.05 -9.58 -1.72
N ALA A 25 9.22 -8.88 -0.59
CA ALA A 25 10.50 -8.33 -0.19
C ALA A 25 11.56 -9.42 -0.03
N PHE A 26 11.19 -10.56 0.55
CA PHE A 26 12.07 -11.70 0.77
C PHE A 26 12.44 -12.41 -0.55
N ILE A 27 11.48 -12.67 -1.42
CA ILE A 27 11.71 -13.28 -2.74
C ILE A 27 12.64 -12.41 -3.57
N LEU A 28 12.38 -11.09 -3.63
CA LEU A 28 13.24 -10.15 -4.34
C LEU A 28 14.64 -10.11 -3.75
N PHE A 29 14.77 -10.14 -2.43
CA PHE A 29 16.08 -10.15 -1.76
C PHE A 29 16.91 -11.38 -2.14
N LEU A 30 16.32 -12.58 -2.01
CA LEU A 30 17.02 -13.83 -2.32
C LEU A 30 17.34 -13.94 -3.80
N GLY A 31 16.39 -13.60 -4.69
CA GLY A 31 16.61 -13.63 -6.13
C GLY A 31 17.73 -12.67 -6.57
N SER A 32 17.69 -11.44 -6.04
CA SER A 32 18.70 -10.42 -6.35
C SER A 32 20.08 -10.81 -5.84
N LEU A 33 20.14 -11.37 -4.63
CA LEU A 33 21.38 -11.88 -4.05
C LEU A 33 21.95 -13.02 -4.89
N GLY A 34 21.08 -13.95 -5.35
CA GLY A 34 21.47 -15.02 -6.24
C GLY A 34 22.07 -14.52 -7.56
N PHE A 35 21.40 -13.57 -8.23
CA PHE A 35 21.91 -12.96 -9.44
C PHE A 35 23.25 -12.24 -9.23
N LEU A 36 23.38 -11.50 -8.14
CA LEU A 36 24.62 -10.78 -7.82
C LEU A 36 25.76 -11.75 -7.55
N LEU A 37 25.50 -12.82 -6.80
CA LEU A 37 26.51 -13.85 -6.53
C LEU A 37 26.97 -14.53 -7.82
N VAL A 38 26.04 -14.98 -8.67
CA VAL A 38 26.40 -15.60 -9.96
C VAL A 38 27.20 -14.64 -10.82
N GLY A 39 26.80 -13.39 -10.94
CA GLY A 39 27.51 -12.39 -11.71
C GLY A 39 28.92 -12.12 -11.20
N THR A 40 29.10 -11.98 -9.88
CA THR A 40 30.42 -11.77 -9.25
C THR A 40 31.32 -12.98 -9.36
N TYR A 41 30.80 -14.20 -9.19
CA TYR A 41 31.59 -15.43 -9.35
C TYR A 41 32.00 -15.68 -10.81
N SER A 42 31.14 -15.35 -11.77
CA SER A 42 31.49 -15.39 -13.18
C SER A 42 32.67 -14.45 -13.49
N TYR A 43 32.76 -13.30 -12.82
CA TYR A 43 33.91 -12.39 -12.94
C TYR A 43 35.19 -12.94 -12.30
N LEU A 44 35.07 -13.51 -11.08
CA LEU A 44 36.21 -14.00 -10.32
C LEU A 44 36.76 -15.34 -10.81
N GLY A 45 36.06 -16.05 -11.69
CA GLY A 45 36.45 -17.36 -12.20
C GLY A 45 36.56 -18.46 -11.14
N ARG A 46 35.93 -18.29 -9.96
CA ARG A 46 36.00 -19.21 -8.82
C ARG A 46 34.69 -19.98 -8.66
N ASN A 47 34.77 -21.29 -8.48
CA ASN A 47 33.65 -22.15 -8.15
C ASN A 47 33.38 -22.14 -6.65
N PHE A 48 32.44 -21.33 -6.17
CA PHE A 48 32.09 -21.29 -4.73
C PHE A 48 31.03 -22.35 -4.35
N LEU A 49 30.14 -22.69 -5.25
CA LEU A 49 29.12 -23.73 -5.04
C LEU A 49 29.35 -24.88 -6.02
N THR A 50 29.78 -26.00 -5.50
CA THR A 50 30.01 -27.26 -6.27
C THR A 50 28.73 -27.77 -6.97
N LEU A 51 27.56 -27.28 -6.55
CA LEU A 51 26.26 -27.66 -7.09
C LEU A 51 25.86 -26.90 -8.39
N LEU A 52 26.49 -25.77 -8.66
CA LEU A 52 26.19 -24.95 -9.82
C LEU A 52 27.46 -24.78 -10.67
N SER A 53 27.53 -25.45 -11.81
CA SER A 53 28.65 -25.36 -12.74
C SER A 53 28.66 -23.99 -13.45
N TYR A 54 29.26 -22.96 -12.85
CA TYR A 54 29.36 -21.62 -13.43
C TYR A 54 30.35 -21.54 -14.61
N GLN A 55 31.09 -22.59 -14.87
CA GLN A 55 32.11 -22.63 -15.94
C GLN A 55 31.55 -22.35 -17.33
N GLN A 56 30.22 -22.42 -17.50
CA GLN A 56 29.54 -22.15 -18.78
C GLN A 56 29.03 -20.70 -18.90
N ILE A 57 29.02 -19.91 -17.79
CA ILE A 57 28.52 -18.54 -17.82
C ILE A 57 29.67 -17.58 -18.04
N LEU A 58 29.79 -17.09 -19.30
CA LEU A 58 30.74 -16.05 -19.65
C LEU A 58 30.34 -14.74 -18.94
N PHE A 59 31.35 -14.09 -18.30
CA PHE A 59 31.08 -12.81 -17.63
C PHE A 59 30.52 -11.78 -18.64
N PHE A 60 31.09 -11.71 -19.82
CA PHE A 60 30.54 -10.88 -20.88
C PHE A 60 29.83 -11.77 -21.93
N PRO A 61 28.54 -11.55 -22.27
CA PRO A 61 27.63 -10.47 -21.73
C PRO A 61 26.79 -10.90 -20.53
N GLN A 62 26.69 -12.18 -20.20
CA GLN A 62 25.70 -12.73 -19.25
C GLN A 62 25.97 -12.32 -17.79
N GLY A 63 27.19 -12.44 -17.31
CA GLY A 63 27.54 -12.11 -15.94
C GLY A 63 27.33 -10.62 -15.60
N ILE A 64 27.59 -9.72 -16.56
CA ILE A 64 27.32 -8.28 -16.39
C ILE A 64 25.84 -8.03 -16.23
N VAL A 65 25.02 -8.63 -17.08
CA VAL A 65 23.55 -8.48 -17.02
C VAL A 65 23.01 -9.00 -15.69
N MET A 66 23.48 -10.17 -15.24
CA MET A 66 23.11 -10.73 -13.93
C MET A 66 23.52 -9.81 -12.76
N SER A 67 24.74 -9.26 -12.80
CA SER A 67 25.18 -8.32 -11.78
C SER A 67 24.33 -7.06 -11.75
N PHE A 68 23.98 -6.52 -12.90
CA PHE A 68 23.10 -5.35 -13.00
C PHE A 68 21.72 -5.61 -12.39
N TYR A 69 21.06 -6.72 -12.78
CA TYR A 69 19.76 -7.08 -12.20
C TYR A 69 19.85 -7.43 -10.70
N GLY A 70 20.95 -8.03 -10.26
CA GLY A 70 21.20 -8.28 -8.86
C GLY A 70 21.27 -6.99 -8.05
N ILE A 71 22.03 -6.00 -8.50
CA ILE A 71 22.12 -4.67 -7.86
C ILE A 71 20.77 -3.97 -7.86
N ALA A 72 20.11 -3.87 -9.03
CA ALA A 72 18.82 -3.21 -9.16
C ALA A 72 17.74 -3.86 -8.26
N GLY A 73 17.71 -5.19 -8.22
CA GLY A 73 16.79 -5.93 -7.36
C GLY A 73 17.06 -5.75 -5.87
N LEU A 74 18.34 -5.65 -5.43
CA LEU A 74 18.68 -5.33 -4.05
C LEU A 74 18.20 -3.94 -3.65
N PHE A 75 18.29 -2.94 -4.53
CA PHE A 75 17.72 -1.62 -4.28
C PHE A 75 16.20 -1.67 -4.10
N LEU A 76 15.50 -2.38 -4.98
CA LEU A 76 14.04 -2.56 -4.89
C LEU A 76 13.66 -3.30 -3.61
N SER A 77 14.37 -4.37 -3.27
CA SER A 77 14.13 -5.11 -2.03
C SER A 77 14.37 -4.23 -0.80
N SER A 78 15.47 -3.48 -0.77
CA SER A 78 15.78 -2.54 0.32
C SER A 78 14.69 -1.49 0.48
N TYR A 79 14.18 -0.94 -0.62
CA TYR A 79 13.06 -0.01 -0.61
C TYR A 79 11.80 -0.65 0.01
N LEU A 80 11.45 -1.89 -0.36
CA LEU A 80 10.34 -2.62 0.24
C LEU A 80 10.54 -2.84 1.73
N TRP A 81 11.74 -3.27 2.16
CA TRP A 81 12.07 -3.43 3.58
C TRP A 81 11.95 -2.12 4.36
N CYS A 82 12.40 -1.00 3.79
CA CYS A 82 12.23 0.31 4.39
C CYS A 82 10.76 0.69 4.54
N THR A 83 9.93 0.50 3.52
CA THR A 83 8.49 0.81 3.59
C THR A 83 7.77 -0.04 4.64
N ILE A 84 8.11 -1.34 4.74
CA ILE A 84 7.57 -2.25 5.74
C ILE A 84 8.02 -1.85 7.16
N SER A 85 9.31 -1.54 7.33
CA SER A 85 9.88 -1.13 8.61
C SER A 85 9.22 0.14 9.13
N TRP A 86 9.02 1.12 8.27
CA TRP A 86 8.37 2.39 8.62
C TRP A 86 6.85 2.32 8.69
N ASN A 87 6.26 1.17 8.33
CA ASN A 87 4.81 0.96 8.30
C ASN A 87 4.06 2.02 7.50
N VAL A 88 4.60 2.38 6.34
CA VAL A 88 4.07 3.44 5.48
C VAL A 88 2.64 3.13 5.05
N GLY A 89 1.78 4.14 5.10
CA GLY A 89 0.38 4.04 4.70
C GLY A 89 -0.54 3.38 5.73
N SER A 90 -0.05 2.97 6.90
CA SER A 90 -0.91 2.56 8.01
C SER A 90 -1.57 3.77 8.66
N GLY A 91 -2.66 3.53 9.35
CA GLY A 91 -3.34 4.59 10.08
C GLY A 91 -4.71 4.16 10.55
N TYR A 92 -5.55 5.13 10.81
CA TYR A 92 -6.94 4.90 11.20
C TYR A 92 -7.84 6.04 10.69
N ASP A 93 -9.08 5.71 10.46
CA ASP A 93 -10.17 6.64 10.26
C ASP A 93 -11.08 6.59 11.47
N ARG A 94 -11.26 7.72 12.13
CA ARG A 94 -12.11 7.86 13.31
C ARG A 94 -13.27 8.79 12.98
N PHE A 95 -14.47 8.28 13.15
CA PHE A 95 -15.70 9.03 13.05
C PHE A 95 -16.29 9.17 14.44
N ASP A 96 -16.32 10.38 14.98
CA ASP A 96 -16.84 10.69 16.30
C ASP A 96 -18.17 11.44 16.18
N ILE A 97 -19.27 10.74 16.45
CA ILE A 97 -20.62 11.30 16.32
C ILE A 97 -20.91 12.35 17.41
N LYS A 98 -20.33 12.16 18.61
CA LYS A 98 -20.55 13.11 19.72
C LYS A 98 -19.90 14.45 19.46
N GLU A 99 -18.68 14.43 19.00
CA GLU A 99 -17.91 15.63 18.69
C GLU A 99 -18.24 16.18 17.28
N GLY A 100 -18.91 15.38 16.43
CA GLY A 100 -19.21 15.73 15.05
C GLY A 100 -17.95 15.90 14.19
N ILE A 101 -16.92 15.10 14.45
CA ILE A 101 -15.60 15.24 13.84
C ILE A 101 -15.20 13.92 13.16
N VAL A 102 -14.59 14.05 11.99
CA VAL A 102 -13.92 12.95 11.28
C VAL A 102 -12.43 13.21 11.29
N CYS A 103 -11.67 12.25 11.80
CA CYS A 103 -10.21 12.29 11.84
C CYS A 103 -9.64 11.18 10.97
N ILE A 104 -8.80 11.56 10.01
CA ILE A 104 -8.07 10.65 9.11
C ILE A 104 -6.59 10.76 9.48
N PHE A 105 -6.02 9.66 9.94
CA PHE A 105 -4.60 9.58 10.28
C PHE A 105 -3.88 8.59 9.39
N ARG A 106 -2.73 8.99 8.83
CA ARG A 106 -1.88 8.12 8.00
C ARG A 106 -0.41 8.32 8.34
N TRP A 107 0.34 7.22 8.38
CA TRP A 107 1.79 7.27 8.44
C TRP A 107 2.38 7.42 7.03
N GLY A 108 3.16 8.47 6.84
CA GLY A 108 3.96 8.70 5.63
C GLY A 108 5.39 8.19 5.75
N PHE A 109 6.20 8.50 4.74
CA PHE A 109 7.65 8.28 4.79
C PHE A 109 8.31 9.15 5.87
N PRO A 110 9.48 8.72 6.41
CA PRO A 110 10.25 9.53 7.35
C PRO A 110 10.58 10.90 6.74
N GLY A 111 10.27 11.96 7.48
CA GLY A 111 10.47 13.34 7.04
C GLY A 111 9.53 14.29 7.75
N LYS A 112 9.45 15.54 7.26
CA LYS A 112 8.59 16.59 7.84
C LYS A 112 7.10 16.19 7.87
N ASN A 113 6.64 15.42 6.86
CA ASN A 113 5.24 15.01 6.72
C ASN A 113 5.02 13.53 7.08
N ARG A 114 5.76 13.01 8.06
CA ARG A 114 5.62 11.61 8.49
C ARG A 114 4.24 11.29 9.04
N ARG A 115 3.59 12.26 9.68
CA ARG A 115 2.25 12.13 10.25
C ARG A 115 1.30 12.99 9.44
N ILE A 116 0.44 12.36 8.67
CA ILE A 116 -0.62 13.03 7.93
C ILE A 116 -1.86 12.93 8.81
N PHE A 117 -2.30 14.06 9.35
CA PHE A 117 -3.48 14.16 10.19
C PHE A 117 -4.43 15.15 9.56
N LEU A 118 -5.60 14.66 9.15
CA LEU A 118 -6.67 15.46 8.57
C LEU A 118 -7.86 15.38 9.51
N GLN A 119 -8.43 16.53 9.83
CA GLN A 119 -9.60 16.63 10.68
C GLN A 119 -10.66 17.49 9.99
N PHE A 120 -11.87 16.95 9.92
CA PHE A 120 -13.01 17.59 9.27
C PHE A 120 -14.21 17.56 10.19
N LEU A 121 -15.08 18.57 10.05
CA LEU A 121 -16.37 18.55 10.71
C LEU A 121 -17.36 17.70 9.88
N MET A 122 -18.15 16.88 10.54
CA MET A 122 -19.17 16.05 9.85
C MET A 122 -20.15 16.90 9.02
N LYS A 123 -20.47 18.11 9.45
CA LYS A 123 -21.34 19.04 8.73
C LYS A 123 -20.79 19.53 7.40
N ASP A 124 -19.47 19.44 7.19
CA ASP A 124 -18.80 19.87 5.97
C ASP A 124 -18.75 18.73 4.94
N ILE A 125 -19.14 17.51 5.32
CA ILE A 125 -19.22 16.36 4.42
C ILE A 125 -20.52 16.50 3.61
N GLN A 126 -20.40 16.46 2.29
CA GLN A 126 -21.52 16.69 1.38
C GLN A 126 -22.15 15.38 0.90
N SER A 127 -21.31 14.43 0.47
CA SER A 127 -21.75 13.14 -0.04
C SER A 127 -20.68 12.06 0.11
N ILE A 128 -21.11 10.81 0.02
CA ILE A 128 -20.26 9.65 -0.15
C ILE A 128 -20.38 9.21 -1.61
N ARG A 129 -19.27 9.21 -2.33
CA ARG A 129 -19.24 8.90 -3.76
C ARG A 129 -18.56 7.58 -4.01
N ILE A 130 -19.19 6.72 -4.82
CA ILE A 130 -18.60 5.50 -5.35
C ILE A 130 -18.22 5.76 -6.79
N GLU A 131 -16.95 5.69 -7.10
CA GLU A 131 -16.44 5.83 -8.46
C GLU A 131 -15.87 4.49 -8.91
N VAL A 132 -16.37 3.96 -10.02
CA VAL A 132 -15.84 2.75 -10.64
C VAL A 132 -14.84 3.17 -11.71
N LYS A 133 -13.56 3.10 -11.41
CA LYS A 133 -12.52 3.40 -12.40
C LYS A 133 -12.50 2.32 -13.46
N GLU A 134 -12.82 2.70 -14.69
CA GLU A 134 -12.69 1.85 -15.87
C GLU A 134 -11.22 1.56 -16.16
N GLY A 135 -10.88 0.28 -16.34
CA GLY A 135 -9.53 -0.18 -16.64
C GLY A 135 -9.52 -1.69 -16.83
N ILE A 136 -8.33 -2.27 -17.08
CA ILE A 136 -8.15 -3.73 -17.20
C ILE A 136 -8.72 -4.48 -15.99
N TYR A 137 -8.75 -3.82 -14.84
CA TYR A 137 -9.43 -4.26 -13.62
C TYR A 137 -10.29 -3.10 -13.11
N ALA A 138 -11.59 -3.13 -13.37
CA ALA A 138 -12.55 -2.19 -12.82
C ALA A 138 -12.51 -2.29 -11.28
N ARG A 139 -12.07 -1.23 -10.61
CA ARG A 139 -11.97 -1.19 -9.14
C ARG A 139 -12.84 -0.05 -8.63
N PRO A 140 -13.85 -0.37 -7.83
CA PRO A 140 -14.64 0.64 -7.18
C PRO A 140 -13.82 1.31 -6.06
N ILE A 141 -13.86 2.63 -6.01
CA ILE A 141 -13.19 3.45 -5.00
C ILE A 141 -14.24 4.30 -4.29
N LEU A 142 -14.19 4.29 -2.98
CA LEU A 142 -15.07 5.09 -2.15
C LEU A 142 -14.41 6.43 -1.84
N TYR A 143 -15.09 7.52 -2.16
CA TYR A 143 -14.67 8.88 -1.86
C TYR A 143 -15.64 9.53 -0.87
N MET A 144 -15.10 10.40 -0.03
CA MET A 144 -15.85 11.31 0.81
C MET A 144 -15.68 12.73 0.27
N GLU A 145 -16.76 13.38 -0.12
CA GLU A 145 -16.75 14.74 -0.63
C GLU A 145 -16.92 15.74 0.49
N ILE A 146 -15.95 16.66 0.60
CA ILE A 146 -15.88 17.63 1.70
C ILE A 146 -15.92 19.03 1.11
N ARG A 147 -16.79 19.87 1.66
CA ARG A 147 -16.92 21.27 1.25
C ARG A 147 -15.60 22.01 1.40
N GLY A 148 -15.08 22.55 0.28
CA GLY A 148 -13.84 23.33 0.27
C GLY A 148 -12.55 22.53 0.21
N HIS A 149 -12.57 21.19 0.37
CA HIS A 149 -11.38 20.34 0.34
C HIS A 149 -11.41 19.29 -0.78
N GLY A 150 -12.55 19.19 -1.49
CA GLY A 150 -12.71 18.22 -2.57
C GLY A 150 -12.98 16.78 -2.07
N SER A 151 -12.70 15.81 -2.94
CA SER A 151 -12.96 14.39 -2.67
C SER A 151 -11.72 13.71 -2.06
N ILE A 152 -11.92 13.04 -0.91
CA ILE A 152 -10.89 12.28 -0.22
C ILE A 152 -11.19 10.79 -0.35
N PRO A 153 -10.25 9.96 -0.87
CA PRO A 153 -10.45 8.52 -0.97
C PRO A 153 -10.43 7.87 0.42
N LEU A 154 -11.47 7.11 0.75
CA LEU A 154 -11.57 6.32 1.97
C LEU A 154 -11.06 4.89 1.78
N THR A 155 -11.19 4.34 0.56
CA THR A 155 -10.65 3.02 0.22
C THR A 155 -9.32 3.14 -0.48
N ARG A 156 -8.42 2.20 -0.20
CA ARG A 156 -7.11 2.15 -0.84
C ARG A 156 -7.15 1.33 -2.12
N ILE A 157 -6.27 1.67 -3.06
CA ILE A 157 -6.13 0.96 -4.35
C ILE A 157 -5.71 -0.51 -4.15
N ASP A 158 -5.06 -0.82 -3.01
CA ASP A 158 -4.57 -2.16 -2.66
C ASP A 158 -5.58 -3.00 -1.84
N GLU A 159 -6.75 -2.46 -1.52
CA GLU A 159 -7.86 -3.21 -0.94
C GLU A 159 -8.69 -3.84 -2.06
N ASN A 160 -8.63 -5.18 -2.15
CA ASN A 160 -9.45 -5.94 -3.09
C ASN A 160 -10.87 -6.11 -2.53
N LEU A 161 -11.58 -5.00 -2.39
CA LEU A 161 -12.98 -5.03 -1.99
C LEU A 161 -13.87 -5.29 -3.22
N THR A 162 -14.83 -6.16 -3.05
CA THR A 162 -15.88 -6.36 -4.06
C THR A 162 -16.81 -5.14 -4.13
N LEU A 163 -17.50 -4.93 -5.25
CA LEU A 163 -18.46 -3.85 -5.38
C LEU A 163 -19.52 -3.88 -4.26
N ARG A 164 -20.00 -5.07 -3.91
CA ARG A 164 -20.97 -5.27 -2.84
C ARG A 164 -20.44 -4.83 -1.46
N GLU A 165 -19.19 -5.13 -1.16
CA GLU A 165 -18.56 -4.71 0.12
C GLU A 165 -18.38 -3.19 0.19
N ILE A 166 -18.07 -2.54 -0.94
CA ILE A 166 -17.95 -1.09 -1.01
C ILE A 166 -19.33 -0.42 -0.92
N GLU A 167 -20.35 -0.95 -1.59
CA GLU A 167 -21.73 -0.46 -1.46
C GLU A 167 -22.23 -0.57 -0.02
N GLN A 168 -21.98 -1.70 0.64
CA GLN A 168 -22.32 -1.88 2.04
C GLN A 168 -21.59 -0.86 2.94
N LYS A 169 -20.29 -0.68 2.75
CA LYS A 169 -19.48 0.28 3.48
C LYS A 169 -19.94 1.72 3.24
N ALA A 170 -20.28 2.05 1.99
CA ALA A 170 -20.83 3.35 1.63
C ALA A 170 -22.18 3.60 2.31
N ALA A 171 -23.07 2.61 2.31
CA ALA A 171 -24.38 2.71 2.95
C ALA A 171 -24.26 2.91 4.47
N GLU A 172 -23.36 2.17 5.11
CA GLU A 172 -23.09 2.31 6.54
C GLU A 172 -22.52 3.70 6.90
N LEU A 173 -21.56 4.21 6.10
CA LEU A 173 -20.98 5.54 6.28
C LEU A 173 -21.98 6.65 6.01
N ALA A 174 -22.75 6.55 4.92
CA ALA A 174 -23.75 7.53 4.58
C ALA A 174 -24.87 7.61 5.63
N TYR A 175 -25.29 6.47 6.17
CA TYR A 175 -26.22 6.41 7.28
C TYR A 175 -25.65 7.09 8.55
N LEU A 176 -24.39 6.81 8.89
CA LEU A 176 -23.71 7.39 10.04
C LEU A 176 -23.57 8.91 9.92
N LEU A 177 -23.15 9.37 8.74
CA LEU A 177 -22.87 10.78 8.45
C LEU A 177 -24.13 11.56 8.06
N ARG A 178 -25.25 10.86 7.78
CA ARG A 178 -26.53 11.42 7.29
C ARG A 178 -26.37 12.21 5.98
N VAL A 179 -25.58 11.67 5.06
CA VAL A 179 -25.32 12.27 3.75
C VAL A 179 -25.79 11.34 2.62
N PRO A 180 -26.09 11.88 1.42
CA PRO A 180 -26.46 11.07 0.26
C PRO A 180 -25.28 10.25 -0.26
N ILE A 181 -25.64 9.15 -0.97
CA ILE A 181 -24.70 8.34 -1.73
C ILE A 181 -24.83 8.71 -3.20
N GLU A 182 -23.69 8.98 -3.84
CA GLU A 182 -23.60 9.24 -5.27
C GLU A 182 -22.82 8.10 -5.93
N ILE A 183 -23.33 7.55 -7.04
CA ILE A 183 -22.70 6.48 -7.80
C ILE A 183 -22.41 7.01 -9.20
N PHE A 184 -21.13 6.92 -9.64
CA PHE A 184 -20.65 7.38 -10.95
C PHE A 184 -19.86 6.28 -11.66
#